data_96a22a400eb37abec1f6d9badc054aab
#
_entry.id   96a22a400eb37abec1f6d9badc054aab
#
_cell.length_a   1.000
_cell.length_b   1.000
_cell.length_c   1.000
_cell.angle_alpha   90.00
_cell.angle_beta   90.00
_cell.angle_gamma   90.00
#
_symmetry.space_group_name_H-M   'P 1'
#
loop_
_entity.id
_entity.type
_entity.pdbx_description
1 polymer ?
#
loop_
_entity_poly.entity_id
_entity_poly.type
_entity_poly.pdbx_seq_one_letter_code
_entity_poly.pdbx_strand_id
1 'polypeptide(L)'
;TEGNPWGTSHGFFVSQVRTSGNNNSSATSLKFYSNDGTEQMSSASDEYKEIITGSNAGGYVVSADESVMVFNDGDTQFLVFDITWEGDKPVMALRYTIKHGISAIRQMNWDYAGNIICSGDAGIHIVSLPKDVNVTTVPAKKALTVVVGQEGTAVENIQTEAKLDLNAPMYDVLGRIVDKNYRGIVIQNGQAFLLK
;
A
#
# COMPACT_ATOMS: atom_id res chain seq x y z
N THR A 1 -9.49 6.99 -18.67
CA THR A 1 -8.18 6.52 -18.18
C THR A 1 -8.40 6.04 -16.75
N GLU A 2 -8.38 4.75 -16.52
CA GLU A 2 -8.54 4.18 -15.19
C GLU A 2 -7.17 3.64 -14.80
N GLY A 3 -6.58 4.21 -13.75
CA GLY A 3 -5.38 3.71 -13.12
C GLY A 3 -5.74 3.19 -11.73
N ASN A 4 -5.08 2.13 -11.31
CA ASN A 4 -5.14 1.67 -9.93
C ASN A 4 -3.98 2.34 -9.17
N PRO A 5 -4.25 3.33 -8.31
CA PRO A 5 -3.20 3.97 -7.54
C PRO A 5 -2.72 3.03 -6.42
N TRP A 6 -1.43 3.03 -6.14
CA TRP A 6 -0.82 2.37 -4.99
C TRP A 6 -0.06 3.38 -4.17
N GLY A 7 -0.54 3.65 -2.97
CA GLY A 7 0.08 4.63 -2.07
C GLY A 7 1.36 4.10 -1.42
N THR A 8 2.31 4.99 -1.26
CA THR A 8 3.56 4.80 -0.52
C THR A 8 3.76 5.95 0.46
N SER A 9 4.79 5.90 1.29
CA SER A 9 5.15 7.03 2.16
C SER A 9 5.64 8.26 1.39
N HIS A 10 6.13 8.07 0.16
CA HIS A 10 6.69 9.12 -0.71
C HIS A 10 5.69 9.70 -1.71
N GLY A 11 4.57 9.01 -1.94
CA GLY A 11 3.60 9.39 -2.95
C GLY A 11 2.77 8.20 -3.43
N PHE A 12 2.52 8.11 -4.73
CA PHE A 12 1.73 7.00 -5.26
C PHE A 12 2.13 6.62 -6.68
N PHE A 13 2.15 5.31 -6.92
CA PHE A 13 2.24 4.75 -8.26
C PHE A 13 0.87 4.74 -8.93
N VAL A 14 0.85 4.90 -10.24
CA VAL A 14 -0.35 4.77 -11.08
C VAL A 14 0.01 4.00 -12.33
N SER A 15 -0.70 2.91 -12.63
CA SER A 15 -0.66 2.32 -13.95
C SER A 15 -1.81 2.89 -14.78
N GLN A 16 -1.50 3.48 -15.91
CA GLN A 16 -2.50 4.01 -16.82
C GLN A 16 -2.64 3.08 -18.01
N VAL A 17 -3.85 2.56 -18.21
CA VAL A 17 -4.23 1.92 -19.46
C VAL A 17 -4.80 3.00 -20.38
N ARG A 18 -4.07 3.33 -21.41
CA ARG A 18 -4.55 4.28 -22.40
C ARG A 18 -5.36 3.53 -23.48
N THR A 19 -6.66 3.51 -23.34
CA THR A 19 -7.55 3.11 -24.45
C THR A 19 -7.67 4.29 -25.40
N SER A 20 -7.03 4.20 -26.56
CA SER A 20 -7.27 5.11 -27.68
C SER A 20 -8.56 4.66 -28.36
N GLY A 21 -9.60 5.52 -28.36
CA GLY A 21 -10.82 5.23 -29.10
C GLY A 21 -10.49 5.02 -30.60
N ASN A 22 -10.87 3.91 -31.16
CA ASN A 22 -10.77 3.42 -32.54
C ASN A 22 -9.56 2.61 -32.98
N ASN A 23 -8.48 2.51 -32.25
CA ASN A 23 -7.43 1.52 -32.53
C ASN A 23 -6.97 0.89 -31.23
N ASN A 24 -6.96 -0.43 -31.18
CA ASN A 24 -6.58 -1.29 -30.06
C ASN A 24 -5.11 -1.16 -29.59
N SER A 25 -4.51 0.00 -29.61
CA SER A 25 -3.23 0.24 -29.01
C SER A 25 -3.41 0.79 -27.59
N SER A 26 -3.58 -0.07 -26.63
CA SER A 26 -3.46 0.27 -25.23
C SER A 26 -1.97 0.33 -24.88
N ALA A 27 -1.44 1.54 -24.76
CA ALA A 27 -0.15 1.73 -24.15
C ALA A 27 -0.35 1.79 -22.63
N THR A 28 0.27 0.89 -21.90
CA THR A 28 0.32 0.98 -20.45
C THR A 28 1.52 1.81 -20.06
N SER A 29 1.32 2.76 -19.18
CA SER A 29 2.40 3.48 -18.55
C SER A 29 2.31 3.32 -17.04
N LEU A 30 3.43 3.03 -16.41
CA LEU A 30 3.60 3.14 -14.98
C LEU A 30 4.20 4.52 -14.69
N LYS A 31 3.60 5.24 -13.76
CA LYS A 31 4.07 6.55 -13.32
C LYS A 31 4.12 6.59 -11.80
N PHE A 32 4.98 7.43 -11.28
CA PHE A 32 5.00 7.79 -9.87
C PHE A 32 4.86 9.29 -9.69
N TYR A 33 4.00 9.67 -8.75
CA TYR A 33 3.77 11.07 -8.35
C TYR A 33 4.08 11.20 -6.86
N SER A 34 4.85 12.22 -6.51
CA SER A 34 5.05 12.60 -5.11
C SER A 34 3.76 13.11 -4.46
N ASN A 35 3.75 13.27 -3.14
CA ASN A 35 2.56 13.69 -2.39
C ASN A 35 2.01 15.07 -2.80
N ASP A 36 2.81 15.92 -3.39
CA ASP A 36 2.40 17.21 -3.96
C ASP A 36 1.83 17.12 -5.40
N GLY A 37 1.80 15.91 -5.98
CA GLY A 37 1.30 15.64 -7.31
C GLY A 37 2.32 15.83 -8.43
N THR A 38 3.60 16.06 -8.12
CA THR A 38 4.66 16.17 -9.11
C THR A 38 5.05 14.79 -9.65
N GLU A 39 5.08 14.62 -10.99
CA GLU A 39 5.56 13.38 -11.62
C GLU A 39 7.07 13.22 -11.38
N GLN A 40 7.46 12.15 -10.70
CA GLN A 40 8.83 11.83 -10.34
C GLN A 40 9.43 10.69 -11.20
N MET A 41 8.58 9.82 -11.78
CA MET A 41 9.01 8.71 -12.61
C MET A 41 7.96 8.37 -13.66
N SER A 42 8.42 7.94 -14.84
CA SER A 42 7.59 7.42 -15.93
C SER A 42 8.25 6.22 -16.59
N SER A 43 7.49 5.15 -16.85
CA SER A 43 7.96 4.02 -17.64
C SER A 43 8.26 4.35 -19.09
N ALA A 44 7.82 5.51 -19.57
CA ALA A 44 8.16 6.01 -20.92
C ALA A 44 9.52 6.73 -20.99
N SER A 45 10.19 6.93 -19.83
CA SER A 45 11.53 7.53 -19.82
C SER A 45 12.58 6.60 -20.45
N ASP A 46 13.71 7.15 -20.86
CA ASP A 46 14.81 6.38 -21.45
C ASP A 46 15.35 5.29 -20.52
N GLU A 47 15.17 5.46 -19.21
CA GLU A 47 15.60 4.53 -18.17
C GLU A 47 14.76 3.23 -18.15
N TYR A 48 13.44 3.32 -18.43
CA TYR A 48 12.53 2.19 -18.23
C TYR A 48 11.84 1.68 -19.50
N LYS A 49 11.83 2.45 -20.60
CA LYS A 49 11.08 2.12 -21.82
C LYS A 49 11.46 0.82 -22.47
N GLU A 50 12.72 0.37 -22.31
CA GLU A 50 13.22 -0.89 -22.86
C GLU A 50 12.96 -2.09 -21.91
N ILE A 51 12.57 -1.81 -20.65
CA ILE A 51 12.32 -2.81 -19.62
C ILE A 51 10.81 -3.06 -19.50
N ILE A 52 10.01 -2.00 -19.44
CA ILE A 52 8.55 -2.07 -19.31
C ILE A 52 7.96 -1.88 -20.70
N THR A 53 7.79 -2.99 -21.44
CA THR A 53 7.42 -2.99 -22.85
C THR A 53 5.99 -3.43 -23.12
N GLY A 54 5.31 -4.01 -22.13
CA GLY A 54 3.98 -4.58 -22.29
C GLY A 54 2.90 -3.55 -22.57
N SER A 55 2.05 -3.87 -23.55
CA SER A 55 0.95 -2.98 -23.96
C SER A 55 -0.32 -3.12 -23.13
N ASN A 56 -0.44 -4.19 -22.32
CA ASN A 56 -1.63 -4.53 -21.52
C ASN A 56 -1.25 -4.92 -20.10
N ALA A 57 -0.50 -4.07 -19.40
CA ALA A 57 -0.13 -4.36 -18.03
C ALA A 57 -1.38 -4.36 -17.11
N GLY A 58 -1.74 -5.53 -16.64
CA GLY A 58 -2.95 -5.77 -15.84
C GLY A 58 -2.81 -5.48 -14.36
N GLY A 59 -1.69 -4.92 -13.91
CA GLY A 59 -1.55 -4.58 -12.51
C GLY A 59 -0.12 -4.60 -12.00
N TYR A 60 0.02 -4.20 -10.78
CA TYR A 60 1.28 -4.22 -10.04
C TYR A 60 1.00 -4.26 -8.55
N VAL A 61 1.98 -4.64 -7.77
CA VAL A 61 1.95 -4.66 -6.31
C VAL A 61 3.27 -4.13 -5.78
N VAL A 62 3.21 -3.39 -4.68
CA VAL A 62 4.40 -2.89 -3.97
C VAL A 62 4.43 -3.51 -2.57
N SER A 63 5.60 -3.91 -2.10
CA SER A 63 5.77 -4.43 -0.74
C SER A 63 5.45 -3.37 0.32
N ALA A 64 5.08 -3.80 1.52
CA ALA A 64 4.68 -2.87 2.59
C ALA A 64 5.84 -2.03 3.13
N ASP A 65 7.08 -2.45 2.92
CA ASP A 65 8.30 -1.68 3.20
C ASP A 65 8.78 -0.85 2.01
N GLU A 66 8.01 -0.87 0.91
CA GLU A 66 8.24 -0.07 -0.30
C GLU A 66 9.57 -0.38 -1.00
N SER A 67 10.13 -1.57 -0.78
CA SER A 67 11.43 -2.01 -1.31
C SER A 67 11.34 -2.87 -2.56
N VAL A 68 10.18 -3.50 -2.82
CA VAL A 68 9.96 -4.40 -3.94
C VAL A 68 8.67 -4.06 -4.66
N MET A 69 8.73 -4.03 -6.00
CA MET A 69 7.55 -3.97 -6.86
C MET A 69 7.51 -5.20 -7.77
N VAL A 70 6.33 -5.74 -7.98
CA VAL A 70 6.07 -6.67 -9.08
C VAL A 70 5.07 -6.04 -10.02
N PHE A 71 5.45 -5.94 -11.27
CA PHE A 71 4.67 -5.34 -12.34
C PHE A 71 4.32 -6.41 -13.39
N ASN A 72 3.05 -6.49 -13.79
CA ASN A 72 2.62 -7.36 -14.87
C ASN A 72 2.87 -6.69 -16.22
N ASP A 73 3.87 -7.18 -16.96
CA ASP A 73 4.25 -6.66 -18.27
C ASP A 73 3.56 -7.45 -19.37
N GLY A 74 2.36 -7.05 -19.69
CA GLY A 74 1.53 -7.65 -20.74
C GLY A 74 1.28 -9.13 -20.51
N ASP A 75 0.37 -9.73 -20.11
CA ASP A 75 -0.10 -11.12 -19.95
C ASP A 75 0.94 -12.26 -20.17
N THR A 76 2.23 -11.94 -20.11
CA THR A 76 3.30 -12.91 -20.40
C THR A 76 4.34 -13.05 -19.32
N GLN A 77 4.58 -11.99 -18.56
CA GLN A 77 5.65 -11.96 -17.57
C GLN A 77 5.40 -10.97 -16.43
N PHE A 78 5.94 -11.31 -15.28
CA PHE A 78 6.12 -10.36 -14.18
C PHE A 78 7.54 -9.81 -14.19
N LEU A 79 7.67 -8.51 -14.05
CA LEU A 79 8.92 -7.81 -13.80
C LEU A 79 9.01 -7.55 -12.30
N VAL A 80 10.05 -8.05 -11.65
CA VAL A 80 10.33 -7.84 -10.24
C VAL A 80 11.41 -6.79 -10.13
N PHE A 81 11.09 -5.67 -9.49
CA PHE A 81 12.00 -4.56 -9.27
C PHE A 81 12.37 -4.43 -7.79
N ASP A 82 13.63 -4.17 -7.53
CA ASP A 82 14.05 -3.56 -6.28
C ASP A 82 13.81 -2.05 -6.38
N ILE A 83 13.24 -1.45 -5.34
CA ILE A 83 12.99 -0.01 -5.25
C ILE A 83 13.92 0.59 -4.21
N THR A 84 14.63 1.63 -4.59
CA THR A 84 15.32 2.54 -3.69
C THR A 84 14.77 3.94 -3.86
N TRP A 85 14.94 4.80 -2.86
CA TRP A 85 14.35 6.13 -2.86
C TRP A 85 15.42 7.22 -2.81
N GLU A 86 15.36 8.14 -3.76
CA GLU A 86 16.16 9.36 -3.79
C GLU A 86 15.25 10.56 -3.46
N GLY A 87 15.11 10.88 -2.17
CA GLY A 87 14.04 11.76 -1.71
C GLY A 87 12.68 11.11 -1.98
N ASP A 88 11.82 11.79 -2.73
CA ASP A 88 10.50 11.25 -3.14
C ASP A 88 10.53 10.59 -4.54
N LYS A 89 11.70 10.42 -5.15
CA LYS A 89 11.84 9.76 -6.45
C LYS A 89 12.15 8.27 -6.26
N PRO A 90 11.33 7.34 -6.81
CA PRO A 90 11.67 5.93 -6.84
C PRO A 90 12.73 5.66 -7.92
N VAL A 91 13.75 4.90 -7.56
CA VAL A 91 14.71 4.32 -8.48
C VAL A 91 14.48 2.82 -8.50
N MET A 92 14.06 2.29 -9.64
CA MET A 92 13.68 0.89 -9.81
C MET A 92 14.76 0.15 -10.58
N ALA A 93 15.30 -0.93 -9.99
CA ALA A 93 16.24 -1.83 -10.65
C ALA A 93 15.57 -3.17 -10.94
N LEU A 94 15.53 -3.59 -12.21
CA LEU A 94 15.00 -4.91 -12.59
C LEU A 94 15.87 -6.01 -11.99
N ARG A 95 15.25 -6.86 -11.16
CA ARG A 95 15.91 -7.99 -10.51
C ARG A 95 15.60 -9.30 -11.22
N TYR A 96 14.32 -9.54 -11.54
CA TYR A 96 13.86 -10.75 -12.20
C TYR A 96 12.79 -10.48 -13.23
N THR A 97 12.78 -11.35 -14.24
CA THR A 97 11.66 -11.52 -15.17
C THR A 97 11.09 -12.91 -14.98
N ILE A 98 9.84 -13.04 -14.56
CA ILE A 98 9.16 -14.30 -14.31
C ILE A 98 8.12 -14.51 -15.40
N LYS A 99 8.36 -15.45 -16.30
CA LYS A 99 7.38 -15.81 -17.33
C LYS A 99 6.21 -16.56 -16.70
N HIS A 100 5.01 -16.19 -17.09
CA HIS A 100 3.77 -16.86 -16.68
C HIS A 100 2.86 -17.07 -17.89
N GLY A 101 1.91 -17.98 -17.76
CA GLY A 101 0.91 -18.25 -18.82
C GLY A 101 -0.50 -17.77 -18.42
N ILE A 102 -0.59 -16.73 -17.58
CA ILE A 102 -1.87 -16.23 -17.08
C ILE A 102 -2.34 -15.12 -17.99
N SER A 103 -3.50 -15.30 -18.63
CA SER A 103 -4.08 -14.29 -19.50
C SER A 103 -5.01 -13.36 -18.74
N ALA A 104 -5.08 -12.11 -19.22
CA ALA A 104 -5.98 -11.05 -18.75
C ALA A 104 -5.92 -10.82 -17.22
N ILE A 105 -4.71 -10.67 -16.68
CA ILE A 105 -4.53 -10.31 -15.27
C ILE A 105 -5.17 -8.94 -15.02
N ARG A 106 -6.12 -8.91 -14.07
CA ARG A 106 -6.92 -7.71 -13.75
C ARG A 106 -6.53 -7.07 -12.44
N GLN A 107 -6.16 -7.90 -11.46
CA GLN A 107 -5.76 -7.45 -10.12
C GLN A 107 -4.65 -8.33 -9.59
N MET A 108 -3.77 -7.71 -8.83
CA MET A 108 -2.67 -8.36 -8.12
C MET A 108 -2.66 -7.93 -6.67
N ASN A 109 -2.23 -8.82 -5.79
CA ASN A 109 -1.99 -8.53 -4.38
C ASN A 109 -0.94 -9.49 -3.81
N TRP A 110 -0.48 -9.24 -2.59
CA TRP A 110 0.36 -10.15 -1.84
C TRP A 110 -0.47 -11.11 -0.99
N ASP A 111 -0.03 -12.37 -0.85
CA ASP A 111 -0.44 -13.19 0.27
C ASP A 111 0.47 -12.92 1.49
N TYR A 112 0.16 -13.53 2.65
CA TYR A 112 0.97 -13.36 3.86
C TYR A 112 2.37 -13.98 3.78
N ALA A 113 2.59 -14.89 2.82
CA ALA A 113 3.86 -15.56 2.61
C ALA A 113 4.76 -14.85 1.58
N GLY A 114 4.30 -13.74 0.99
CA GLY A 114 5.03 -12.98 -0.03
C GLY A 114 4.88 -13.54 -1.44
N ASN A 115 3.87 -14.39 -1.69
CA ASN A 115 3.52 -14.78 -3.05
C ASN A 115 2.59 -13.75 -3.67
N ILE A 116 2.58 -13.69 -5.01
CA ILE A 116 1.63 -12.88 -5.77
C ILE A 116 0.33 -13.67 -5.91
N ILE A 117 -0.78 -13.09 -5.47
CA ILE A 117 -2.13 -13.54 -5.83
C ILE A 117 -2.61 -12.67 -6.96
N CYS A 118 -3.03 -13.27 -8.08
CA CYS A 118 -3.61 -12.52 -9.18
C CYS A 118 -4.87 -13.18 -9.72
N SER A 119 -5.80 -12.35 -10.21
CA SER A 119 -7.00 -12.79 -10.93
C SER A 119 -6.77 -12.70 -12.44
N GLY A 120 -7.04 -13.76 -13.16
CA GLY A 120 -7.00 -13.84 -14.61
C GLY A 120 -8.26 -14.49 -15.17
N ASP A 121 -8.34 -14.68 -16.47
CA ASP A 121 -9.51 -15.28 -17.13
C ASP A 121 -9.79 -16.73 -16.65
N ALA A 122 -8.76 -17.48 -16.26
CA ALA A 122 -8.91 -18.84 -15.75
C ALA A 122 -9.14 -18.92 -14.22
N GLY A 123 -9.31 -17.79 -13.53
CA GLY A 123 -9.56 -17.73 -12.09
C GLY A 123 -8.45 -17.08 -11.28
N ILE A 124 -8.21 -17.58 -10.06
CA ILE A 124 -7.20 -17.05 -9.15
C ILE A 124 -5.93 -17.89 -9.26
N HIS A 125 -4.81 -17.22 -9.39
CA HIS A 125 -3.48 -17.81 -9.47
C HIS A 125 -2.60 -17.33 -8.32
N ILE A 126 -1.73 -18.20 -7.82
CA ILE A 126 -0.71 -17.88 -6.83
C ILE A 126 0.65 -18.14 -7.48
N VAL A 127 1.49 -17.11 -7.51
CA VAL A 127 2.83 -17.18 -8.10
C VAL A 127 3.87 -16.87 -7.04
N SER A 128 4.75 -17.83 -6.78
CA SER A 128 5.84 -17.63 -5.82
C SER A 128 7.00 -16.89 -6.47
N LEU A 129 7.58 -15.96 -5.70
CA LEU A 129 8.81 -15.28 -6.08
C LEU A 129 10.05 -16.14 -5.84
N PRO A 130 11.19 -15.83 -6.48
CA PRO A 130 12.47 -16.40 -6.13
C PRO A 130 12.78 -16.25 -4.64
N LYS A 131 13.42 -17.27 -4.03
CA LYS A 131 13.63 -17.34 -2.56
C LYS A 131 14.47 -16.23 -1.97
N ASP A 132 15.26 -15.56 -2.78
CA ASP A 132 16.10 -14.43 -2.38
C ASP A 132 15.37 -13.06 -2.46
N VAL A 133 14.12 -13.05 -2.94
CA VAL A 133 13.25 -11.87 -2.91
C VAL A 133 12.46 -11.88 -1.61
N ASN A 134 12.89 -11.08 -0.66
CA ASN A 134 12.17 -10.90 0.60
C ASN A 134 11.10 -9.82 0.43
N VAL A 135 9.86 -10.16 0.71
CA VAL A 135 8.73 -9.23 0.60
C VAL A 135 8.09 -9.05 1.96
N THR A 136 8.03 -7.81 2.40
CA THR A 136 7.23 -7.43 3.57
C THR A 136 5.80 -7.19 3.13
N THR A 137 4.87 -8.09 3.50
CA THR A 137 3.47 -8.03 3.06
C THR A 137 2.56 -7.28 4.02
N VAL A 138 3.01 -7.08 5.26
CA VAL A 138 2.29 -6.35 6.30
C VAL A 138 3.12 -5.15 6.71
N PRO A 139 2.56 -3.94 6.70
CA PRO A 139 3.25 -2.76 7.20
C PRO A 139 3.74 -3.01 8.62
N ALA A 140 4.96 -2.56 8.93
CA ALA A 140 5.40 -2.51 10.32
C ALA A 140 4.29 -1.82 11.13
N LYS A 141 3.86 -2.43 12.23
CA LYS A 141 2.84 -1.84 13.10
C LYS A 141 3.34 -0.46 13.55
N LYS A 142 2.94 0.58 12.83
CA LYS A 142 3.05 1.94 13.35
C LYS A 142 2.12 1.97 14.55
N ALA A 143 2.62 2.37 15.70
CA ALA A 143 1.76 2.68 16.82
C ALA A 143 0.68 3.63 16.30
N LEU A 144 -0.58 3.23 16.40
CA LEU A 144 -1.69 4.08 16.01
C LEU A 144 -1.68 5.29 16.95
N THR A 145 -1.11 6.39 16.49
CA THR A 145 -1.25 7.65 17.19
C THR A 145 -2.65 8.15 16.88
N VAL A 146 -3.57 7.84 17.78
CA VAL A 146 -4.91 8.43 17.72
C VAL A 146 -4.78 9.86 18.21
N VAL A 147 -4.90 10.80 17.30
CA VAL A 147 -4.84 12.22 17.60
C VAL A 147 -6.29 12.69 17.84
N VAL A 148 -6.70 13.15 19.04
CA VAL A 148 -8.00 13.72 19.38
C VAL A 148 -7.86 15.22 19.47
N GLY A 149 -8.27 15.97 18.47
CA GLY A 149 -8.12 17.41 18.44
C GLY A 149 -9.29 18.17 19.06
N GLN A 150 -9.08 19.42 19.39
CA GLN A 150 -10.16 20.38 19.57
C GLN A 150 -10.69 20.77 18.19
N GLU A 151 -12.02 20.80 18.03
CA GLU A 151 -12.71 21.27 16.83
C GLU A 151 -12.24 20.61 15.50
N GLY A 152 -12.30 19.26 15.45
CA GLY A 152 -12.06 18.51 14.20
C GLY A 152 -10.59 18.37 13.82
N THR A 153 -9.67 18.69 14.70
CA THR A 153 -8.26 18.39 14.54
C THR A 153 -7.87 17.14 15.32
N ALA A 154 -7.02 16.40 14.73
CA ALA A 154 -6.53 15.12 15.19
C ALA A 154 -5.73 15.20 16.53
N VAL A 155 -5.64 14.13 17.34
CA VAL A 155 -4.97 14.04 18.67
C VAL A 155 -3.45 13.94 18.54
N GLU A 156 -2.72 14.90 19.03
CA GLU A 156 -1.29 14.79 19.23
C GLU A 156 -0.96 14.20 20.61
N ASN A 157 -0.40 13.00 20.62
CA ASN A 157 0.14 12.31 21.80
C ASN A 157 -0.85 11.69 22.80
N ILE A 158 -0.97 10.37 22.74
CA ILE A 158 -1.25 9.59 23.93
C ILE A 158 0.06 9.52 24.73
N GLN A 159 0.22 10.34 25.74
CA GLN A 159 1.30 10.15 26.70
C GLN A 159 1.01 8.88 27.49
N THR A 160 1.90 7.90 27.39
CA THR A 160 1.79 6.59 28.02
C THR A 160 1.97 6.61 29.55
N GLU A 161 2.06 7.77 30.18
CA GLU A 161 2.30 7.92 31.62
C GLU A 161 1.11 8.42 32.43
N ALA A 162 -0.03 8.63 31.82
CA ALA A 162 -1.22 9.00 32.60
C ALA A 162 -1.74 7.78 33.36
N LYS A 163 -1.67 7.85 34.69
CA LYS A 163 -2.24 6.83 35.57
C LYS A 163 -3.73 7.08 35.71
N LEU A 164 -4.52 6.04 35.46
CA LEU A 164 -5.95 6.05 35.73
C LEU A 164 -6.17 6.19 37.25
N ASP A 165 -6.93 7.21 37.64
CA ASP A 165 -7.37 7.39 39.04
C ASP A 165 -8.74 6.72 39.25
N LEU A 166 -8.74 5.57 39.89
CA LEU A 166 -9.96 4.81 40.16
C LEU A 166 -10.94 5.50 41.11
N ASN A 167 -10.54 6.61 41.75
CA ASN A 167 -11.39 7.40 42.65
C ASN A 167 -11.98 8.63 41.96
N ALA A 168 -11.53 8.99 40.78
CA ALA A 168 -12.07 10.08 39.97
C ALA A 168 -13.15 9.58 38.99
N PRO A 169 -14.10 10.45 38.57
CA PRO A 169 -15.13 10.04 37.62
C PRO A 169 -14.56 9.49 36.32
N MET A 170 -15.07 8.33 35.91
CA MET A 170 -14.74 7.68 34.65
C MET A 170 -16.00 7.60 33.78
N TYR A 171 -15.84 7.68 32.48
CA TYR A 171 -16.92 7.63 31.52
C TYR A 171 -16.66 6.51 30.50
N ASP A 172 -17.68 5.78 30.08
CA ASP A 172 -17.56 4.89 28.92
C ASP A 172 -17.52 5.69 27.59
N VAL A 173 -17.34 5.01 26.48
CA VAL A 173 -17.30 5.62 25.14
C VAL A 173 -18.61 6.33 24.72
N LEU A 174 -19.70 6.09 25.44
CA LEU A 174 -21.00 6.74 25.26
C LEU A 174 -21.22 7.91 26.22
N GLY A 175 -20.21 8.26 27.03
CA GLY A 175 -20.27 9.36 28.00
C GLY A 175 -21.02 9.03 29.29
N ARG A 176 -21.31 7.76 29.60
CA ARG A 176 -21.98 7.36 30.84
C ARG A 176 -20.94 7.16 31.95
N ILE A 177 -21.25 7.59 33.15
CA ILE A 177 -20.39 7.38 34.32
C ILE A 177 -20.32 5.88 34.62
N VAL A 178 -19.11 5.38 34.81
CA VAL A 178 -18.82 3.98 35.15
C VAL A 178 -17.93 3.90 36.39
N ASP A 179 -17.95 2.77 37.05
CA ASP A 179 -17.15 2.51 38.24
C ASP A 179 -15.92 1.63 37.94
N LYS A 180 -15.12 1.39 38.98
CA LYS A 180 -13.89 0.59 38.89
C LYS A 180 -14.12 -0.89 38.51
N ASN A 181 -15.36 -1.39 38.56
CA ASN A 181 -15.70 -2.78 38.17
C ASN A 181 -16.08 -2.88 36.69
N TYR A 182 -16.20 -1.75 36.02
CA TYR A 182 -16.46 -1.73 34.57
C TYR A 182 -15.34 -2.45 33.83
N ARG A 183 -15.70 -3.12 32.72
CA ARG A 183 -14.75 -3.80 31.83
C ARG A 183 -14.90 -3.19 30.45
N GLY A 184 -13.81 -2.64 29.93
CA GLY A 184 -13.81 -1.99 28.62
C GLY A 184 -13.04 -0.68 28.62
N ILE A 185 -13.28 0.13 27.59
CA ILE A 185 -12.61 1.43 27.44
C ILE A 185 -13.33 2.45 28.31
N VAL A 186 -12.57 3.15 29.14
CA VAL A 186 -13.03 4.29 29.93
C VAL A 186 -12.28 5.55 29.55
N ILE A 187 -12.95 6.68 29.67
CA ILE A 187 -12.40 8.01 29.41
C ILE A 187 -12.34 8.76 30.74
N GLN A 188 -11.16 9.28 31.07
CA GLN A 188 -10.93 10.10 32.23
C GLN A 188 -9.99 11.24 31.88
N ASN A 189 -10.35 12.47 32.19
CA ASN A 189 -9.56 13.68 31.88
C ASN A 189 -9.14 13.76 30.40
N GLY A 190 -10.03 13.35 29.48
CA GLY A 190 -9.77 13.34 28.05
C GLY A 190 -8.86 12.21 27.56
N GLN A 191 -8.52 11.25 28.42
CA GLN A 191 -7.67 10.12 28.08
C GLN A 191 -8.43 8.80 28.14
N ALA A 192 -8.10 7.87 27.24
CA ALA A 192 -8.73 6.55 27.18
C ALA A 192 -7.85 5.49 27.84
N PHE A 193 -8.47 4.66 28.70
CA PHE A 193 -7.82 3.55 29.42
C PHE A 193 -8.62 2.26 29.20
N LEU A 194 -7.95 1.12 29.23
CA LEU A 194 -8.59 -0.18 29.18
C LEU A 194 -8.67 -0.79 30.58
N LEU A 195 -9.87 -0.89 31.16
CA LEU A 195 -10.13 -1.67 32.36
C LEU A 195 -10.39 -3.13 32.00
N LYS A 196 -9.62 -4.05 32.60
CA LYS A 196 -9.66 -5.49 32.36
C LYS A 196 -10.40 -6.23 33.46
#